data_a4feee23d2bda355eb8ffd979d05ec38
#
_entry.id   a4feee23d2bda355eb8ffd979d05ec38
#
_cell.length_a   1.000
_cell.length_b   1.000
_cell.length_c   1.000
_cell.angle_alpha   90.00
_cell.angle_beta   90.00
_cell.angle_gamma   90.00
#
_symmetry.space_group_name_H-M   'P 1'
#
loop_
_entity.id
_entity.type
_entity.pdbx_description
1 polymer ?
#
loop_
_entity_poly.entity_id
_entity_poly.type
_entity_poly.pdbx_seq_one_letter_code
_entity_poly.pdbx_strand_id
1 'polypeptide(L)'
;MIEEKSEAIEGKPSWRFPRTFWTGNAAELCERAAYYGTFIALRTYLIRVVGLDDVQAGVVAGLFGGWIYLVPFFTGAIADRMGFRKALILAFVLLTVGYGALGVFSTLSPVLVGLALIVLGGAFVKPVITGTVAKSSDSVNRARAFSIFYMVVNIGSFTGKTIVAPMRIQMGVDTVPFFSAGASLFALILVMLIYRPPDDSDVQPKNMKETLQGMWMAMSNMRFLALILITAGFWAIQGQLYASMPDYVLRMAGETYKPEWYANVNPLVVVLFVVAVTQMVRKWKPQNSILVAMGMIPLSSLAMASSSWFHGNVNIFGIEVHPITLMMVIGIAIQGLAECFLSPKWLEFASKQAPRGKEGVFLGFAHINTFFAWIFGFIFSGYLLRAYCPEPTTLAPAIQKQHTLALAGQAPMPEVYAHANYLWYAYAGIGVMSFVGLLIYIWVTDRIDSRTAASESP
;
A
#
# COMPACT_ATOMS: atom_id res chain seq x y z
N MET A 1 -39.42 -16.26 -27.04
CA MET A 1 -38.40 -16.00 -28.01
C MET A 1 -38.29 -14.48 -28.12
N ILE A 2 -37.52 -13.86 -27.25
CA ILE A 2 -37.18 -12.45 -27.27
C ILE A 2 -35.70 -12.44 -27.59
N GLU A 3 -35.39 -12.13 -28.85
CA GLU A 3 -34.02 -11.86 -29.29
C GLU A 3 -33.53 -10.59 -28.60
N GLU A 4 -32.63 -10.74 -27.63
CA GLU A 4 -31.77 -9.68 -27.14
C GLU A 4 -30.88 -9.24 -28.32
N LYS A 5 -31.26 -8.18 -29.00
CA LYS A 5 -30.37 -7.44 -29.89
C LYS A 5 -29.21 -6.91 -29.06
N SER A 6 -28.08 -7.62 -29.09
CA SER A 6 -26.77 -7.10 -28.77
C SER A 6 -26.51 -5.95 -29.78
N GLU A 7 -26.82 -4.71 -29.42
CA GLU A 7 -26.30 -3.55 -30.13
C GLU A 7 -24.78 -3.54 -29.98
N ALA A 8 -24.09 -4.03 -31.02
CA ALA A 8 -22.67 -3.83 -31.20
C ALA A 8 -22.41 -2.33 -31.25
N ILE A 9 -21.85 -1.77 -30.16
CA ILE A 9 -21.45 -0.36 -30.11
C ILE A 9 -20.26 -0.19 -31.06
N GLU A 10 -20.51 0.17 -32.31
CA GLU A 10 -19.52 0.56 -33.31
C GLU A 10 -18.95 1.93 -32.97
N GLY A 11 -18.01 1.98 -32.04
CA GLY A 11 -17.20 3.16 -31.76
C GLY A 11 -15.76 2.78 -31.51
N LYS A 12 -14.81 3.26 -32.32
CA LYS A 12 -13.38 3.11 -31.96
C LYS A 12 -13.13 3.83 -30.63
N PRO A 13 -12.55 3.16 -29.64
CA PRO A 13 -12.34 3.77 -28.31
C PRO A 13 -11.50 5.04 -28.43
N SER A 14 -12.06 6.16 -27.98
CA SER A 14 -11.41 7.48 -27.98
C SER A 14 -10.41 7.59 -26.83
N TRP A 15 -9.34 8.39 -27.02
CA TRP A 15 -8.43 8.85 -25.97
C TRP A 15 -8.84 10.24 -25.44
N ARG A 16 -9.95 10.81 -25.92
CA ARG A 16 -10.43 12.12 -25.50
C ARG A 16 -11.35 11.94 -24.29
N PHE A 17 -10.95 12.54 -23.18
CA PHE A 17 -11.71 12.57 -21.93
C PHE A 17 -12.05 14.02 -21.58
N PRO A 18 -13.17 14.26 -20.84
CA PRO A 18 -13.57 15.60 -20.44
C PRO A 18 -12.55 16.25 -19.49
N ARG A 19 -12.60 17.58 -19.36
CA ARG A 19 -11.69 18.32 -18.45
C ARG A 19 -11.74 17.81 -17.01
N THR A 20 -12.90 17.41 -16.54
CA THR A 20 -13.13 16.84 -15.21
C THR A 20 -12.30 15.58 -14.96
N PHE A 21 -12.17 14.71 -15.96
CA PHE A 21 -11.32 13.53 -15.88
C PHE A 21 -9.86 13.90 -15.62
N TRP A 22 -9.32 14.86 -16.37
CA TRP A 22 -7.92 15.26 -16.24
C TRP A 22 -7.64 16.01 -14.95
N THR A 23 -8.56 16.88 -14.51
CA THR A 23 -8.42 17.59 -13.23
C THR A 23 -8.54 16.66 -12.04
N GLY A 24 -9.43 15.65 -12.11
CA GLY A 24 -9.51 14.61 -11.10
C GLY A 24 -8.21 13.79 -11.01
N ASN A 25 -7.68 13.35 -12.16
CA ASN A 25 -6.41 12.61 -12.18
C ASN A 25 -5.21 13.47 -11.73
N ALA A 26 -5.17 14.77 -12.03
CA ALA A 26 -4.13 15.66 -11.52
C ALA A 26 -4.20 15.84 -9.99
N ALA A 27 -5.41 15.94 -9.44
CA ALA A 27 -5.61 15.97 -7.99
C ALA A 27 -5.17 14.64 -7.31
N GLU A 28 -5.48 13.48 -7.93
CA GLU A 28 -5.00 12.17 -7.47
C GLU A 28 -3.47 12.08 -7.49
N LEU A 29 -2.83 12.54 -8.57
CA LEU A 29 -1.37 12.56 -8.67
C LEU A 29 -0.73 13.30 -7.50
N CYS A 30 -1.22 14.49 -7.17
CA CYS A 30 -0.73 15.30 -6.07
C CYS A 30 -0.95 14.60 -4.72
N GLU A 31 -2.14 14.03 -4.52
CA GLU A 31 -2.47 13.30 -3.31
C GLU A 31 -1.60 12.05 -3.15
N ARG A 32 -1.41 11.25 -4.21
CA ARG A 32 -0.53 10.07 -4.16
C ARG A 32 0.92 10.44 -3.89
N ALA A 33 1.43 11.54 -4.48
CA ALA A 33 2.77 12.04 -4.19
C ALA A 33 2.91 12.46 -2.72
N ALA A 34 1.93 13.19 -2.19
CA ALA A 34 1.89 13.60 -0.79
C ALA A 34 1.86 12.40 0.16
N TYR A 35 0.94 11.46 -0.09
CA TYR A 35 0.74 10.29 0.76
C TYR A 35 1.98 9.40 0.80
N TYR A 36 2.44 8.92 -0.37
CA TYR A 36 3.57 7.99 -0.42
C TYR A 36 4.90 8.64 -0.03
N GLY A 37 5.05 9.95 -0.30
CA GLY A 37 6.21 10.71 0.16
C GLY A 37 6.29 10.81 1.68
N THR A 38 5.20 11.15 2.36
CA THR A 38 5.18 11.18 3.84
C THR A 38 5.23 9.77 4.41
N PHE A 39 4.49 8.81 3.85
CA PHE A 39 4.34 7.50 4.45
C PHE A 39 5.64 6.69 4.49
N ILE A 40 6.49 6.81 3.46
CA ILE A 40 7.81 6.14 3.45
C ILE A 40 8.75 6.66 4.54
N ALA A 41 8.60 7.91 4.96
CA ALA A 41 9.41 8.56 5.99
C ALA A 41 8.70 8.61 7.36
N LEU A 42 7.45 8.15 7.46
CA LEU A 42 6.59 8.38 8.64
C LEU A 42 7.19 7.80 9.92
N ARG A 43 7.68 6.56 9.90
CA ARG A 43 8.28 5.94 11.09
C ARG A 43 9.51 6.70 11.55
N THR A 44 10.43 7.01 10.61
CA THR A 44 11.63 7.78 10.90
C THR A 44 11.27 9.15 11.48
N TYR A 45 10.23 9.81 10.95
CA TYR A 45 9.70 11.06 11.49
C TYR A 45 9.17 10.88 12.94
N LEU A 46 8.34 9.86 13.18
CA LEU A 46 7.77 9.60 14.51
C LEU A 46 8.86 9.30 15.56
N ILE A 47 9.93 8.63 15.17
CA ILE A 47 11.04 8.31 16.08
C ILE A 47 11.92 9.54 16.31
N ARG A 48 12.37 10.22 15.25
CA ARG A 48 13.42 11.24 15.34
C ARG A 48 12.92 12.65 15.62
N VAL A 49 11.68 12.97 15.21
CA VAL A 49 11.09 14.29 15.41
C VAL A 49 10.15 14.30 16.59
N VAL A 50 9.27 13.28 16.68
CA VAL A 50 8.29 13.19 17.78
C VAL A 50 8.89 12.55 19.04
N GLY A 51 9.98 11.78 18.90
CA GLY A 51 10.67 11.12 20.01
C GLY A 51 10.02 9.82 20.50
N LEU A 52 9.26 9.13 19.64
CA LEU A 52 8.68 7.83 19.96
C LEU A 52 9.73 6.72 19.87
N ASP A 53 9.55 5.67 20.68
CA ASP A 53 10.32 4.44 20.51
C ASP A 53 9.84 3.63 19.30
N ASP A 54 10.61 2.60 18.91
CA ASP A 54 10.33 1.75 17.76
C ASP A 54 8.94 1.11 17.79
N VAL A 55 8.46 0.71 18.98
CA VAL A 55 7.16 0.05 19.16
C VAL A 55 6.02 1.07 19.06
N GLN A 56 6.17 2.20 19.73
CA GLN A 56 5.19 3.30 19.69
C GLN A 56 5.03 3.83 18.25
N ALA A 57 6.15 4.04 17.54
CA ALA A 57 6.13 4.46 16.15
C ALA A 57 5.47 3.40 15.26
N GLY A 58 5.70 2.11 15.54
CA GLY A 58 5.02 1.00 14.85
C GLY A 58 3.51 1.00 15.09
N VAL A 59 3.06 1.23 16.32
CA VAL A 59 1.62 1.34 16.66
C VAL A 59 0.96 2.51 15.92
N VAL A 60 1.56 3.71 16.01
CA VAL A 60 1.00 4.91 15.38
C VAL A 60 0.95 4.77 13.86
N ALA A 61 2.06 4.34 13.23
CA ALA A 61 2.10 4.17 11.78
C ALA A 61 1.20 3.02 11.29
N GLY A 62 1.07 1.95 12.06
CA GLY A 62 0.18 0.84 11.77
C GLY A 62 -1.29 1.24 11.83
N LEU A 63 -1.70 1.96 12.86
CA LEU A 63 -3.05 2.51 12.96
C LEU A 63 -3.33 3.48 11.81
N PHE A 64 -2.42 4.41 11.54
CA PHE A 64 -2.54 5.34 10.42
C PHE A 64 -2.74 4.59 9.09
N GLY A 65 -1.85 3.64 8.78
CA GLY A 65 -1.91 2.87 7.55
C GLY A 65 -3.15 1.97 7.45
N GLY A 66 -3.58 1.35 8.57
CA GLY A 66 -4.78 0.53 8.60
C GLY A 66 -6.06 1.34 8.35
N TRP A 67 -6.26 2.42 9.09
CA TRP A 67 -7.47 3.24 8.97
C TRP A 67 -7.68 3.83 7.57
N ILE A 68 -6.63 4.10 6.81
CA ILE A 68 -6.72 4.53 5.40
C ILE A 68 -7.46 3.50 4.52
N TYR A 69 -7.43 2.21 4.88
CA TYR A 69 -8.16 1.16 4.14
C TYR A 69 -9.58 0.94 4.65
N LEU A 70 -9.87 1.28 5.90
CA LEU A 70 -11.20 1.07 6.48
C LEU A 70 -12.14 2.27 6.30
N VAL A 71 -11.66 3.50 6.51
CA VAL A 71 -12.50 4.72 6.49
C VAL A 71 -13.17 4.99 5.13
N PRO A 72 -12.55 4.67 3.95
CA PRO A 72 -13.18 4.87 2.65
C PRO A 72 -14.53 4.16 2.46
N PHE A 73 -14.81 3.09 3.18
CA PHE A 73 -16.12 2.43 3.14
C PHE A 73 -17.27 3.36 3.57
N PHE A 74 -16.97 4.26 4.50
CA PHE A 74 -17.97 5.19 5.04
C PHE A 74 -18.01 6.51 4.28
N THR A 75 -16.83 7.02 3.89
CA THR A 75 -16.73 8.33 3.23
C THR A 75 -17.28 8.34 1.82
N GLY A 76 -17.29 7.19 1.11
CA GLY A 76 -17.91 7.09 -0.21
C GLY A 76 -19.41 7.45 -0.19
N ALA A 77 -20.16 6.88 0.75
CA ALA A 77 -21.58 7.17 0.90
C ALA A 77 -21.85 8.64 1.33
N ILE A 78 -20.94 9.21 2.12
CA ILE A 78 -21.01 10.62 2.53
C ILE A 78 -20.72 11.52 1.32
N ALA A 79 -19.71 11.18 0.53
CA ALA A 79 -19.32 11.94 -0.66
C ALA A 79 -20.42 11.97 -1.72
N ASP A 80 -21.13 10.86 -1.94
CA ASP A 80 -22.27 10.78 -2.84
C ASP A 80 -23.40 11.76 -2.43
N ARG A 81 -23.61 11.98 -1.11
CA ARG A 81 -24.62 12.92 -0.60
C ARG A 81 -24.15 14.38 -0.63
N MET A 82 -22.86 14.63 -0.36
CA MET A 82 -22.29 15.98 -0.33
C MET A 82 -22.08 16.56 -1.72
N GLY A 83 -21.94 15.69 -2.72
CA GLY A 83 -21.46 15.99 -4.07
C GLY A 83 -19.92 16.04 -4.15
N PHE A 84 -19.40 15.51 -5.23
CA PHE A 84 -17.97 15.24 -5.45
C PHE A 84 -17.05 16.44 -5.26
N ARG A 85 -17.47 17.63 -5.73
CA ARG A 85 -16.64 18.84 -5.58
C ARG A 85 -16.47 19.26 -4.12
N LYS A 86 -17.55 19.26 -3.35
CA LYS A 86 -17.51 19.63 -1.93
C LYS A 86 -16.69 18.60 -1.13
N ALA A 87 -16.86 17.31 -1.44
CA ALA A 87 -16.11 16.23 -0.81
C ALA A 87 -14.60 16.34 -1.08
N LEU A 88 -14.18 16.67 -2.33
CA LEU A 88 -12.76 16.89 -2.64
C LEU A 88 -12.20 18.15 -1.97
N ILE A 89 -12.95 19.26 -1.93
CA ILE A 89 -12.51 20.46 -1.21
C ILE A 89 -12.28 20.14 0.27
N LEU A 90 -13.25 19.49 0.92
CA LEU A 90 -13.08 19.04 2.32
C LEU A 90 -11.87 18.13 2.47
N ALA A 91 -11.71 17.14 1.59
CA ALA A 91 -10.59 16.22 1.61
C ALA A 91 -9.25 16.95 1.56
N PHE A 92 -9.05 17.84 0.60
CA PHE A 92 -7.78 18.56 0.45
C PHE A 92 -7.54 19.63 1.52
N VAL A 93 -8.58 20.22 2.11
CA VAL A 93 -8.44 21.04 3.32
C VAL A 93 -7.90 20.20 4.48
N LEU A 94 -8.52 19.05 4.75
CA LEU A 94 -8.09 18.14 5.81
C LEU A 94 -6.66 17.63 5.60
N LEU A 95 -6.30 17.27 4.35
CA LEU A 95 -4.95 16.84 4.00
C LEU A 95 -3.92 17.96 4.18
N THR A 96 -4.21 19.17 3.69
CA THR A 96 -3.30 20.32 3.81
C THR A 96 -3.05 20.67 5.28
N VAL A 97 -4.11 20.75 6.10
CA VAL A 97 -4.01 21.04 7.53
C VAL A 97 -3.30 19.87 8.26
N GLY A 98 -3.63 18.62 7.92
CA GLY A 98 -3.04 17.45 8.53
C GLY A 98 -1.54 17.35 8.27
N TYR A 99 -1.10 17.45 7.01
CA TYR A 99 0.33 17.47 6.69
C TYR A 99 1.04 18.72 7.23
N GLY A 100 0.37 19.89 7.19
CA GLY A 100 0.89 21.11 7.81
C GLY A 100 1.11 20.97 9.31
N ALA A 101 0.21 20.29 10.00
CA ALA A 101 0.36 20.01 11.43
C ALA A 101 1.59 19.13 11.71
N LEU A 102 1.85 18.09 10.90
CA LEU A 102 3.06 17.28 11.01
C LEU A 102 4.34 18.11 10.77
N GLY A 103 4.31 19.09 9.85
CA GLY A 103 5.46 19.95 9.58
C GLY A 103 5.74 20.98 10.68
N VAL A 104 4.69 21.47 11.37
CA VAL A 104 4.81 22.54 12.36
C VAL A 104 5.02 22.02 13.76
N PHE A 105 4.40 20.89 14.12
CA PHE A 105 4.42 20.36 15.48
C PHE A 105 5.28 19.10 15.59
N SER A 106 6.11 19.05 16.64
CA SER A 106 6.94 17.88 16.98
C SER A 106 6.42 17.08 18.19
N THR A 107 5.32 17.52 18.82
CA THR A 107 4.73 16.84 19.98
C THR A 107 3.64 15.85 19.55
N LEU A 108 3.49 14.77 20.31
CA LEU A 108 2.63 13.63 19.94
C LEU A 108 1.17 14.03 19.69
N SER A 109 0.55 14.80 20.57
CA SER A 109 -0.89 15.10 20.49
C SER A 109 -1.30 15.80 19.18
N PRO A 110 -0.68 16.94 18.75
CA PRO A 110 -1.03 17.55 17.48
C PRO A 110 -0.63 16.70 16.27
N VAL A 111 0.45 15.89 16.35
CA VAL A 111 0.82 14.96 15.30
C VAL A 111 -0.25 13.88 15.12
N LEU A 112 -0.80 13.32 16.19
CA LEU A 112 -1.91 12.35 16.10
C LEU A 112 -3.17 12.98 15.50
N VAL A 113 -3.49 14.22 15.85
CA VAL A 113 -4.59 14.97 15.21
C VAL A 113 -4.30 15.17 13.72
N GLY A 114 -3.08 15.57 13.36
CA GLY A 114 -2.67 15.70 11.97
C GLY A 114 -2.82 14.39 11.16
N LEU A 115 -2.36 13.28 11.74
CA LEU A 115 -2.53 11.94 11.11
C LEU A 115 -4.00 11.55 10.96
N ALA A 116 -4.85 11.84 11.95
CA ALA A 116 -6.29 11.60 11.86
C ALA A 116 -6.95 12.45 10.75
N LEU A 117 -6.55 13.71 10.60
CA LEU A 117 -7.02 14.58 9.52
C LEU A 117 -6.58 14.05 8.14
N ILE A 118 -5.35 13.53 8.03
CA ILE A 118 -4.85 12.92 6.79
C ILE A 118 -5.65 11.66 6.45
N VAL A 119 -5.92 10.78 7.42
CA VAL A 119 -6.76 9.60 7.21
C VAL A 119 -8.15 9.99 6.72
N LEU A 120 -8.80 10.95 7.38
CA LEU A 120 -10.14 11.41 7.00
C LEU A 120 -10.13 12.06 5.61
N GLY A 121 -9.15 12.93 5.32
CA GLY A 121 -9.01 13.58 4.02
C GLY A 121 -8.77 12.57 2.89
N GLY A 122 -7.77 11.70 3.03
CA GLY A 122 -7.42 10.67 2.04
C GLY A 122 -8.56 9.68 1.78
N ALA A 123 -9.35 9.40 2.82
CA ALA A 123 -10.51 8.51 2.69
C ALA A 123 -11.60 9.06 1.74
N PHE A 124 -11.75 10.37 1.61
CA PHE A 124 -12.67 10.98 0.65
C PHE A 124 -12.11 10.99 -0.77
N VAL A 125 -10.81 11.14 -0.95
CA VAL A 125 -10.20 11.32 -2.29
C VAL A 125 -10.45 10.08 -3.15
N LYS A 126 -10.08 8.91 -2.68
CA LYS A 126 -10.11 7.66 -3.46
C LYS A 126 -11.50 7.34 -4.06
N PRO A 127 -12.59 7.28 -3.29
CA PRO A 127 -13.93 6.97 -3.85
C PRO A 127 -14.42 8.06 -4.81
N VAL A 128 -14.15 9.34 -4.51
CA VAL A 128 -14.59 10.46 -5.35
C VAL A 128 -13.86 10.51 -6.70
N ILE A 129 -12.53 10.36 -6.70
CA ILE A 129 -11.77 10.35 -7.95
C ILE A 129 -12.09 9.10 -8.77
N THR A 130 -12.17 7.93 -8.16
CA THR A 130 -12.58 6.69 -8.84
C THR A 130 -13.98 6.84 -9.45
N GLY A 131 -14.92 7.45 -8.71
CA GLY A 131 -16.26 7.79 -9.20
C GLY A 131 -16.22 8.79 -10.36
N THR A 132 -15.36 9.81 -10.28
CA THR A 132 -15.14 10.78 -11.37
C THR A 132 -14.64 10.09 -12.64
N VAL A 133 -13.66 9.19 -12.52
CA VAL A 133 -13.13 8.40 -13.66
C VAL A 133 -14.23 7.54 -14.29
N ALA A 134 -15.03 6.86 -13.46
CA ALA A 134 -16.13 6.03 -13.93
C ALA A 134 -17.21 6.85 -14.68
N LYS A 135 -17.62 7.99 -14.12
CA LYS A 135 -18.64 8.87 -14.71
C LYS A 135 -18.15 9.66 -15.93
N SER A 136 -16.84 9.87 -16.05
CA SER A 136 -16.20 10.54 -17.18
C SER A 136 -15.87 9.59 -18.34
N SER A 137 -16.27 8.34 -18.26
CA SER A 137 -15.99 7.29 -19.26
C SER A 137 -17.26 6.51 -19.61
N ASP A 138 -17.39 6.16 -20.89
CA ASP A 138 -18.44 5.27 -21.40
C ASP A 138 -17.98 3.79 -21.38
N SER A 139 -18.87 2.88 -21.80
CA SER A 139 -18.58 1.44 -21.84
C SER A 139 -17.42 1.08 -22.77
N VAL A 140 -17.17 1.87 -23.81
CA VAL A 140 -16.13 1.62 -24.84
C VAL A 140 -14.74 2.05 -24.36
N ASN A 141 -14.64 3.19 -23.64
CA ASN A 141 -13.35 3.74 -23.23
C ASN A 141 -13.04 3.57 -21.72
N ARG A 142 -13.96 2.97 -20.94
CA ARG A 142 -13.83 2.79 -19.47
C ARG A 142 -12.53 2.09 -19.07
N ALA A 143 -12.14 1.02 -19.76
CA ALA A 143 -10.90 0.30 -19.48
C ALA A 143 -9.66 1.20 -19.65
N ARG A 144 -9.66 2.09 -20.68
CA ARG A 144 -8.59 3.07 -20.89
C ARG A 144 -8.57 4.14 -19.80
N ALA A 145 -9.75 4.63 -19.39
CA ALA A 145 -9.87 5.62 -18.32
C ALA A 145 -9.24 5.09 -17.00
N PHE A 146 -9.58 3.87 -16.62
CA PHE A 146 -9.00 3.24 -15.43
C PHE A 146 -7.51 2.90 -15.58
N SER A 147 -7.04 2.57 -16.80
CA SER A 147 -5.61 2.38 -17.04
C SER A 147 -4.81 3.68 -16.86
N ILE A 148 -5.33 4.82 -17.36
CA ILE A 148 -4.72 6.14 -17.13
C ILE A 148 -4.73 6.48 -15.64
N PHE A 149 -5.86 6.29 -14.96
CA PHE A 149 -5.96 6.51 -13.52
C PHE A 149 -4.92 5.69 -12.73
N TYR A 150 -4.80 4.39 -13.03
CA TYR A 150 -3.81 3.53 -12.39
C TYR A 150 -2.36 3.98 -12.65
N MET A 151 -2.08 4.40 -13.89
CA MET A 151 -0.77 4.97 -14.25
C MET A 151 -0.49 6.25 -13.44
N VAL A 152 -1.47 7.14 -13.30
CA VAL A 152 -1.35 8.38 -12.51
C VAL A 152 -1.06 8.09 -11.04
N VAL A 153 -1.75 7.12 -10.44
CA VAL A 153 -1.48 6.66 -9.06
C VAL A 153 -0.02 6.21 -8.89
N ASN A 154 0.49 5.43 -9.84
CA ASN A 154 1.89 4.95 -9.78
C ASN A 154 2.91 6.07 -10.02
N ILE A 155 2.65 7.00 -10.94
CA ILE A 155 3.51 8.18 -11.17
C ILE A 155 3.54 9.04 -9.91
N GLY A 156 2.40 9.29 -9.27
CA GLY A 156 2.33 10.05 -8.01
C GLY A 156 3.14 9.37 -6.90
N SER A 157 2.95 8.07 -6.70
CA SER A 157 3.71 7.27 -5.73
C SER A 157 5.22 7.32 -5.99
N PHE A 158 5.64 7.14 -7.24
CA PHE A 158 7.04 7.20 -7.65
C PHE A 158 7.63 8.59 -7.40
N THR A 159 6.93 9.64 -7.82
CA THR A 159 7.38 11.04 -7.71
C THR A 159 7.53 11.44 -6.24
N GLY A 160 6.54 11.14 -5.40
CA GLY A 160 6.58 11.47 -3.97
C GLY A 160 7.81 10.87 -3.28
N LYS A 161 8.01 9.57 -3.42
CA LYS A 161 9.17 8.88 -2.84
C LYS A 161 10.50 9.38 -3.41
N THR A 162 10.54 9.72 -4.71
CA THR A 162 11.76 10.22 -5.35
C THR A 162 12.16 11.59 -4.82
N ILE A 163 11.20 12.49 -4.60
CA ILE A 163 11.45 13.86 -4.10
C ILE A 163 11.84 13.83 -2.62
N VAL A 164 11.23 12.97 -1.82
CA VAL A 164 11.44 12.94 -0.36
C VAL A 164 12.84 12.50 0.02
N ALA A 165 13.48 11.60 -0.72
CA ALA A 165 14.84 11.14 -0.41
C ALA A 165 15.88 12.30 -0.31
N PRO A 166 16.06 13.16 -1.34
CA PRO A 166 16.96 14.29 -1.22
C PRO A 166 16.50 15.32 -0.17
N MET A 167 15.20 15.53 0.03
CA MET A 167 14.72 16.42 1.10
C MET A 167 15.15 15.93 2.48
N ARG A 168 14.93 14.64 2.78
CA ARG A 168 15.37 14.03 4.05
C ARG A 168 16.87 14.18 4.27
N ILE A 169 17.68 13.97 3.24
CA ILE A 169 19.16 14.03 3.34
C ILE A 169 19.65 15.47 3.53
N GLN A 170 19.10 16.45 2.80
CA GLN A 170 19.60 17.81 2.76
C GLN A 170 18.93 18.74 3.77
N MET A 171 17.66 18.52 4.09
CA MET A 171 16.86 19.44 4.88
C MET A 171 16.34 18.82 6.18
N GLY A 172 16.43 17.49 6.34
CA GLY A 172 15.89 16.76 7.48
C GLY A 172 14.52 16.13 7.21
N VAL A 173 14.20 15.08 8.00
CA VAL A 173 12.94 14.33 7.86
C VAL A 173 11.71 15.16 8.29
N ASP A 174 11.90 16.14 9.15
CA ASP A 174 10.90 17.09 9.62
C ASP A 174 10.34 18.01 8.52
N THR A 175 11.09 18.18 7.42
CA THR A 175 10.64 18.99 6.27
C THR A 175 9.74 18.23 5.30
N VAL A 176 9.75 16.91 5.32
CA VAL A 176 8.97 16.05 4.41
C VAL A 176 7.47 16.35 4.44
N PRO A 177 6.82 16.55 5.61
CA PRO A 177 5.39 16.89 5.64
C PRO A 177 5.03 18.20 4.93
N PHE A 178 5.93 19.17 4.85
CA PHE A 178 5.68 20.42 4.12
C PHE A 178 5.55 20.21 2.61
N PHE A 179 6.33 19.28 2.03
CA PHE A 179 6.13 18.87 0.65
C PHE A 179 4.72 18.34 0.42
N SER A 180 4.25 17.48 1.31
CA SER A 180 2.92 16.87 1.20
C SER A 180 1.80 17.87 1.47
N ALA A 181 2.00 18.83 2.38
CA ALA A 181 1.08 19.96 2.59
C ALA A 181 0.99 20.85 1.35
N GLY A 182 2.13 21.16 0.72
CA GLY A 182 2.20 21.95 -0.51
C GLY A 182 1.51 21.25 -1.69
N ALA A 183 1.74 19.95 -1.87
CA ALA A 183 1.09 19.16 -2.92
C ALA A 183 -0.44 19.09 -2.70
N SER A 184 -0.88 18.92 -1.44
CA SER A 184 -2.31 18.92 -1.07
C SER A 184 -2.94 20.28 -1.26
N LEU A 185 -2.25 21.36 -0.91
CA LEU A 185 -2.70 22.74 -1.15
C LEU A 185 -2.84 23.03 -2.64
N PHE A 186 -1.87 22.60 -3.45
CA PHE A 186 -1.96 22.75 -4.90
C PHE A 186 -3.17 22.00 -5.46
N ALA A 187 -3.42 20.76 -5.01
CA ALA A 187 -4.61 20.00 -5.38
C ALA A 187 -5.91 20.69 -4.93
N LEU A 188 -5.92 21.30 -3.74
CA LEU A 188 -7.06 22.09 -3.24
C LEU A 188 -7.38 23.23 -4.19
N ILE A 189 -6.37 24.03 -4.56
CA ILE A 189 -6.50 25.16 -5.49
C ILE A 189 -7.01 24.67 -6.85
N LEU A 190 -6.45 23.58 -7.38
CA LEU A 190 -6.87 22.96 -8.63
C LEU A 190 -8.36 22.57 -8.60
N VAL A 191 -8.78 21.91 -7.49
CA VAL A 191 -10.19 21.49 -7.33
C VAL A 191 -11.11 22.70 -7.18
N MET A 192 -10.72 23.72 -6.44
CA MET A 192 -11.51 24.95 -6.25
C MET A 192 -11.70 25.72 -7.54
N LEU A 193 -10.67 25.83 -8.37
CA LEU A 193 -10.69 26.68 -9.56
C LEU A 193 -11.18 25.95 -10.81
N ILE A 194 -10.83 24.67 -10.99
CA ILE A 194 -10.95 24.01 -12.29
C ILE A 194 -11.89 22.80 -12.25
N TYR A 195 -11.93 22.04 -11.13
CA TYR A 195 -12.72 20.81 -11.06
C TYR A 195 -14.22 21.11 -11.09
N ARG A 196 -14.91 20.50 -12.06
CA ARG A 196 -16.37 20.51 -12.16
C ARG A 196 -16.85 19.06 -12.08
N PRO A 197 -17.75 18.72 -11.13
CA PRO A 197 -18.23 17.36 -11.02
C PRO A 197 -18.94 16.93 -12.31
N PRO A 198 -18.90 15.62 -12.66
CA PRO A 198 -19.80 15.07 -13.68
C PRO A 198 -21.25 15.24 -13.23
N ASP A 199 -22.19 15.30 -14.19
CA ASP A 199 -23.62 15.35 -13.86
C ASP A 199 -24.06 14.13 -13.04
N ASP A 200 -24.77 14.39 -11.94
CA ASP A 200 -25.14 13.40 -10.92
C ASP A 200 -26.63 13.00 -10.97
N SER A 201 -27.38 13.40 -12.00
CA SER A 201 -28.84 13.27 -12.07
C SER A 201 -29.39 11.84 -11.90
N ASP A 202 -28.59 10.80 -12.18
CA ASP A 202 -29.07 9.41 -12.26
C ASP A 202 -28.51 8.44 -11.20
N VAL A 203 -27.68 8.90 -10.26
CA VAL A 203 -27.05 7.99 -9.28
C VAL A 203 -27.76 8.11 -7.93
N GLN A 204 -28.46 7.06 -7.52
CA GLN A 204 -28.99 6.97 -6.16
C GLN A 204 -27.81 6.86 -5.15
N PRO A 205 -27.75 7.74 -4.12
CA PRO A 205 -26.73 7.69 -3.11
C PRO A 205 -26.79 6.37 -2.35
N LYS A 206 -25.65 5.69 -2.19
CA LYS A 206 -25.58 4.45 -1.40
C LYS A 206 -26.03 4.70 0.03
N ASN A 207 -26.91 3.81 0.54
CA ASN A 207 -27.39 3.88 1.90
C ASN A 207 -26.34 3.27 2.85
N MET A 208 -25.97 4.00 3.91
CA MET A 208 -25.03 3.52 4.95
C MET A 208 -25.48 2.15 5.54
N LYS A 209 -26.77 1.96 5.74
CA LYS A 209 -27.32 0.70 6.23
C LYS A 209 -27.04 -0.46 5.28
N GLU A 210 -27.16 -0.25 3.98
CA GLU A 210 -26.85 -1.26 2.95
C GLU A 210 -25.35 -1.59 2.92
N THR A 211 -24.48 -0.57 3.09
CA THR A 211 -23.03 -0.77 3.20
C THR A 211 -22.69 -1.64 4.42
N LEU A 212 -23.25 -1.34 5.59
CA LEU A 212 -23.03 -2.12 6.81
C LEU A 212 -23.58 -3.55 6.71
N GLN A 213 -24.76 -3.72 6.12
CA GLN A 213 -25.33 -5.05 5.86
C GLN A 213 -24.46 -5.86 4.90
N GLY A 214 -23.95 -5.22 3.86
CA GLY A 214 -23.04 -5.87 2.93
C GLY A 214 -21.71 -6.28 3.58
N MET A 215 -21.16 -5.45 4.45
CA MET A 215 -19.97 -5.79 5.25
C MET A 215 -20.23 -6.99 6.15
N TRP A 216 -21.36 -6.99 6.87
CA TRP A 216 -21.74 -8.13 7.71
C TRP A 216 -21.89 -9.43 6.89
N MET A 217 -22.52 -9.36 5.72
CA MET A 217 -22.67 -10.50 4.81
C MET A 217 -21.29 -11.03 4.35
N ALA A 218 -20.35 -10.15 3.99
CA ALA A 218 -19.02 -10.55 3.59
C ALA A 218 -18.22 -11.18 4.75
N MET A 219 -18.36 -10.65 5.97
CA MET A 219 -17.75 -11.21 7.19
C MET A 219 -18.34 -12.57 7.58
N SER A 220 -19.62 -12.79 7.30
CA SER A 220 -20.30 -14.07 7.58
C SER A 220 -19.89 -15.18 6.60
N ASN A 221 -19.26 -14.84 5.49
CA ASN A 221 -18.72 -15.84 4.55
C ASN A 221 -17.38 -16.36 5.08
N MET A 222 -17.42 -17.49 5.79
CA MET A 222 -16.23 -18.08 6.43
C MET A 222 -15.10 -18.44 5.45
N ARG A 223 -15.44 -18.87 4.22
CA ARG A 223 -14.44 -19.15 3.19
C ARG A 223 -13.70 -17.88 2.76
N PHE A 224 -14.43 -16.80 2.59
CA PHE A 224 -13.87 -15.51 2.23
C PHE A 224 -13.06 -14.90 3.38
N LEU A 225 -13.59 -14.93 4.61
CA LEU A 225 -12.89 -14.45 5.80
C LEU A 225 -11.57 -15.19 6.06
N ALA A 226 -11.59 -16.52 5.95
CA ALA A 226 -10.38 -17.34 6.11
C ALA A 226 -9.29 -16.93 5.10
N LEU A 227 -9.66 -16.73 3.84
CA LEU A 227 -8.70 -16.32 2.83
C LEU A 227 -8.21 -14.88 3.01
N ILE A 228 -9.07 -13.97 3.51
CA ILE A 228 -8.67 -12.61 3.94
C ILE A 228 -7.56 -12.69 4.99
N LEU A 229 -7.73 -13.50 6.04
CA LEU A 229 -6.75 -13.62 7.11
C LEU A 229 -5.44 -14.28 6.64
N ILE A 230 -5.52 -15.29 5.78
CA ILE A 230 -4.36 -15.94 5.18
C ILE A 230 -3.58 -14.95 4.30
N THR A 231 -4.26 -14.22 3.43
CA THR A 231 -3.61 -13.25 2.54
C THR A 231 -3.12 -11.99 3.25
N ALA A 232 -3.61 -11.70 4.47
CA ALA A 232 -3.08 -10.64 5.31
C ALA A 232 -1.58 -10.81 5.60
N GLY A 233 -1.08 -12.06 5.69
CA GLY A 233 0.36 -12.31 5.85
C GLY A 233 1.19 -11.85 4.66
N PHE A 234 0.69 -11.97 3.42
CA PHE A 234 1.33 -11.39 2.24
C PHE A 234 1.48 -9.87 2.38
N TRP A 235 0.38 -9.18 2.66
CA TRP A 235 0.37 -7.73 2.78
C TRP A 235 1.14 -7.22 4.01
N ALA A 236 1.24 -8.03 5.09
CA ALA A 236 2.07 -7.72 6.24
C ALA A 236 3.56 -7.67 5.88
N ILE A 237 4.03 -8.59 5.03
CA ILE A 237 5.41 -8.58 4.54
C ILE A 237 5.62 -7.45 3.53
N GLN A 238 4.69 -7.24 2.61
CA GLN A 238 4.79 -6.15 1.65
C GLN A 238 4.74 -4.77 2.32
N GLY A 239 3.99 -4.62 3.40
CA GLY A 239 3.98 -3.41 4.23
C GLY A 239 5.34 -3.05 4.81
N GLN A 240 6.30 -4.01 4.86
CA GLN A 240 7.65 -3.74 5.35
C GLN A 240 8.46 -2.80 4.46
N LEU A 241 8.04 -2.56 3.23
CA LEU A 241 8.56 -1.46 2.41
C LEU A 241 8.48 -0.10 3.12
N TYR A 242 7.49 0.09 3.98
CA TYR A 242 7.22 1.34 4.70
C TYR A 242 7.48 1.23 6.20
N ALA A 243 7.49 0.01 6.75
CA ALA A 243 7.62 -0.23 8.18
C ALA A 243 9.07 -0.49 8.61
N SER A 244 9.69 -1.57 8.16
CA SER A 244 11.02 -1.99 8.61
C SER A 244 12.14 -1.56 7.68
N MET A 245 11.92 -1.60 6.35
CA MET A 245 12.98 -1.43 5.38
C MET A 245 13.66 -0.06 5.44
N PRO A 246 12.94 1.09 5.55
CA PRO A 246 13.60 2.38 5.62
C PRO A 246 14.51 2.50 6.85
N ASP A 247 13.99 2.17 8.04
CA ASP A 247 14.76 2.26 9.28
C ASP A 247 15.95 1.29 9.27
N TYR A 248 15.75 0.04 8.79
CA TYR A 248 16.83 -0.94 8.66
C TYR A 248 17.96 -0.43 7.75
N VAL A 249 17.61 0.11 6.58
CA VAL A 249 18.61 0.63 5.63
C VAL A 249 19.37 1.81 6.24
N LEU A 250 18.70 2.76 6.86
CA LEU A 250 19.33 3.93 7.47
C LEU A 250 20.25 3.54 8.63
N ARG A 251 19.84 2.59 9.47
CA ARG A 251 20.61 2.13 10.63
C ARG A 251 21.80 1.24 10.25
N MET A 252 21.68 0.44 9.19
CA MET A 252 22.71 -0.53 8.82
C MET A 252 23.64 -0.08 7.70
N ALA A 253 23.18 0.81 6.82
CA ALA A 253 23.98 1.30 5.69
C ALA A 253 24.32 2.81 5.82
N GLY A 254 23.52 3.59 6.55
CA GLY A 254 23.77 5.00 6.84
C GLY A 254 22.78 5.97 6.20
N GLU A 255 22.84 7.22 6.65
CA GLU A 255 21.88 8.28 6.31
C GLU A 255 21.90 8.74 4.85
N THR A 256 23.01 8.51 4.15
CA THR A 256 23.17 8.89 2.74
C THR A 256 22.44 7.95 1.78
N TYR A 257 22.04 6.75 2.26
CA TYR A 257 21.27 5.80 1.48
C TYR A 257 19.81 6.25 1.33
N LYS A 258 19.17 5.79 0.27
CA LYS A 258 17.86 6.28 -0.18
C LYS A 258 16.82 5.14 -0.21
N PRO A 259 16.38 4.61 0.94
CA PRO A 259 15.37 3.56 0.99
C PRO A 259 14.08 3.95 0.27
N GLU A 260 13.77 5.24 0.19
CA GLU A 260 12.64 5.76 -0.55
C GLU A 260 12.71 5.38 -2.05
N TRP A 261 13.90 5.37 -2.62
CA TRP A 261 14.09 4.97 -4.02
C TRP A 261 14.02 3.45 -4.19
N TYR A 262 14.46 2.68 -3.20
CA TYR A 262 14.32 1.22 -3.25
C TYR A 262 12.85 0.82 -3.31
N ALA A 263 11.99 1.50 -2.55
CA ALA A 263 10.56 1.26 -2.56
C ALA A 263 9.89 1.52 -3.93
N ASN A 264 10.55 2.28 -4.83
CA ASN A 264 10.06 2.49 -6.20
C ASN A 264 10.23 1.26 -7.11
N VAL A 265 11.05 0.29 -6.71
CA VAL A 265 11.23 -0.96 -7.47
C VAL A 265 9.91 -1.76 -7.54
N ASN A 266 9.12 -1.78 -6.46
CA ASN A 266 7.84 -2.50 -6.46
C ASN A 266 6.86 -1.99 -7.54
N PRO A 267 6.45 -0.72 -7.58
CA PRO A 267 5.54 -0.25 -8.63
C PRO A 267 6.15 -0.36 -10.04
N LEU A 268 7.47 -0.24 -10.18
CA LEU A 268 8.14 -0.44 -11.47
C LEU A 268 7.95 -1.88 -11.97
N VAL A 269 8.22 -2.88 -11.13
CA VAL A 269 8.04 -4.29 -11.46
C VAL A 269 6.58 -4.59 -11.77
N VAL A 270 5.65 -4.08 -10.95
CA VAL A 270 4.21 -4.27 -11.20
C VAL A 270 3.80 -3.71 -12.55
N VAL A 271 4.18 -2.48 -12.88
CA VAL A 271 3.84 -1.86 -14.17
C VAL A 271 4.40 -2.65 -15.35
N LEU A 272 5.64 -3.15 -15.24
CA LEU A 272 6.29 -3.90 -16.32
C LEU A 272 5.70 -5.30 -16.53
N PHE A 273 5.30 -5.98 -15.46
CA PHE A 273 5.00 -7.42 -15.52
C PHE A 273 3.54 -7.80 -15.31
N VAL A 274 2.70 -6.92 -14.71
CA VAL A 274 1.31 -7.30 -14.35
C VAL A 274 0.50 -7.79 -15.54
N VAL A 275 0.63 -7.17 -16.72
CA VAL A 275 -0.12 -7.58 -17.91
C VAL A 275 0.34 -8.95 -18.40
N ALA A 276 1.66 -9.18 -18.49
CA ALA A 276 2.24 -10.45 -18.94
C ALA A 276 1.85 -11.60 -17.99
N VAL A 277 2.00 -11.39 -16.68
CA VAL A 277 1.62 -12.37 -15.66
C VAL A 277 0.12 -12.66 -15.70
N THR A 278 -0.73 -11.63 -15.78
CA THR A 278 -2.19 -11.80 -15.87
C THR A 278 -2.59 -12.64 -17.09
N GLN A 279 -1.97 -12.41 -18.24
CA GLN A 279 -2.21 -13.23 -19.43
C GLN A 279 -1.74 -14.68 -19.26
N MET A 280 -0.59 -14.90 -18.64
CA MET A 280 -0.06 -16.23 -18.35
C MET A 280 -1.00 -17.03 -17.44
N VAL A 281 -1.53 -16.40 -16.36
CA VAL A 281 -2.37 -17.09 -15.37
C VAL A 281 -3.87 -16.98 -15.65
N ARG A 282 -4.29 -16.43 -16.81
CA ARG A 282 -5.71 -16.14 -17.08
C ARG A 282 -6.63 -17.38 -16.94
N LYS A 283 -6.13 -18.56 -17.33
CA LYS A 283 -6.86 -19.85 -17.27
C LYS A 283 -6.72 -20.56 -15.93
N TRP A 284 -5.90 -20.06 -15.00
CA TRP A 284 -5.70 -20.71 -13.72
C TRP A 284 -6.87 -20.44 -12.79
N LYS A 285 -7.16 -21.40 -11.88
CA LYS A 285 -8.03 -21.15 -10.74
C LYS A 285 -7.39 -20.02 -9.90
N PRO A 286 -8.18 -19.08 -9.33
CA PRO A 286 -7.62 -17.98 -8.52
C PRO A 286 -6.68 -18.47 -7.42
N GLN A 287 -7.04 -19.53 -6.70
CA GLN A 287 -6.24 -20.09 -5.60
C GLN A 287 -4.84 -20.50 -6.04
N ASN A 288 -4.66 -21.05 -7.24
CA ASN A 288 -3.35 -21.50 -7.74
C ASN A 288 -2.41 -20.30 -7.97
N SER A 289 -2.91 -19.20 -8.52
CA SER A 289 -2.11 -17.99 -8.70
C SER A 289 -1.76 -17.34 -7.37
N ILE A 290 -2.72 -17.28 -6.43
CA ILE A 290 -2.49 -16.81 -5.07
C ILE A 290 -1.43 -17.67 -4.38
N LEU A 291 -1.47 -19.01 -4.58
CA LEU A 291 -0.50 -19.93 -4.00
C LEU A 291 0.94 -19.64 -4.49
N VAL A 292 1.12 -19.35 -5.79
CA VAL A 292 2.44 -18.95 -6.33
C VAL A 292 2.92 -17.67 -5.66
N ALA A 293 2.07 -16.65 -5.56
CA ALA A 293 2.41 -15.41 -4.87
C ALA A 293 2.81 -15.62 -3.41
N MET A 294 2.04 -16.44 -2.69
CA MET A 294 2.31 -16.78 -1.29
C MET A 294 3.60 -17.58 -1.10
N GLY A 295 4.02 -18.37 -2.11
CA GLY A 295 5.32 -19.05 -2.11
C GLY A 295 6.49 -18.12 -2.41
N MET A 296 6.26 -17.05 -3.19
CA MET A 296 7.31 -16.07 -3.52
C MET A 296 7.59 -15.08 -2.37
N ILE A 297 6.58 -14.72 -1.57
CA ILE A 297 6.74 -13.67 -0.56
C ILE A 297 7.75 -14.01 0.54
N PRO A 298 7.85 -15.24 1.10
CA PRO A 298 8.92 -15.58 2.02
C PRO A 298 10.31 -15.52 1.35
N LEU A 299 10.43 -15.85 0.06
CA LEU A 299 11.70 -15.75 -0.67
C LEU A 299 12.17 -14.28 -0.77
N SER A 300 11.26 -13.32 -0.88
CA SER A 300 11.61 -11.90 -0.84
C SER A 300 12.29 -11.51 0.48
N SER A 301 11.73 -11.96 1.61
CA SER A 301 12.30 -11.70 2.93
C SER A 301 13.62 -12.42 3.14
N LEU A 302 13.76 -13.66 2.65
CA LEU A 302 15.04 -14.37 2.68
C LEU A 302 16.12 -13.69 1.83
N ALA A 303 15.75 -13.14 0.67
CA ALA A 303 16.68 -12.33 -0.12
C ALA A 303 17.15 -11.11 0.68
N MET A 304 16.26 -10.39 1.36
CA MET A 304 16.64 -9.24 2.21
C MET A 304 17.55 -9.68 3.37
N ALA A 305 17.27 -10.82 4.01
CA ALA A 305 18.09 -11.38 5.08
C ALA A 305 19.50 -11.73 4.62
N SER A 306 19.67 -12.19 3.38
CA SER A 306 20.95 -12.63 2.83
C SER A 306 21.97 -11.50 2.62
N SER A 307 21.56 -10.23 2.80
CA SER A 307 22.50 -9.09 2.76
C SER A 307 23.68 -9.25 3.73
N SER A 308 23.48 -9.96 4.84
CA SER A 308 24.52 -10.25 5.84
C SER A 308 25.56 -11.31 5.41
N TRP A 309 25.30 -12.04 4.32
CA TRP A 309 26.24 -13.06 3.82
C TRP A 309 27.40 -12.48 3.00
N PHE A 310 27.29 -11.22 2.60
CA PHE A 310 28.29 -10.55 1.79
C PHE A 310 29.25 -9.75 2.67
N HIS A 311 30.54 -9.92 2.44
CA HIS A 311 31.60 -9.14 3.08
C HIS A 311 32.10 -8.07 2.12
N GLY A 312 31.75 -6.81 2.41
CA GLY A 312 32.09 -5.67 1.55
C GLY A 312 31.11 -5.45 0.39
N ASN A 313 31.41 -4.47 -0.45
CA ASN A 313 30.59 -4.13 -1.61
C ASN A 313 30.61 -5.23 -2.67
N VAL A 314 29.47 -5.40 -3.37
CA VAL A 314 29.35 -6.33 -4.50
C VAL A 314 29.56 -5.57 -5.79
N ASN A 315 30.50 -6.06 -6.61
CA ASN A 315 30.75 -5.46 -7.93
C ASN A 315 29.74 -6.03 -8.95
N ILE A 316 28.92 -5.15 -9.53
CA ILE A 316 27.95 -5.48 -10.56
C ILE A 316 28.29 -4.65 -11.81
N PHE A 317 28.82 -5.29 -12.83
CA PHE A 317 29.23 -4.63 -14.09
C PHE A 317 30.14 -3.40 -13.89
N GLY A 318 31.06 -3.45 -12.91
CA GLY A 318 31.97 -2.36 -12.61
C GLY A 318 31.45 -1.31 -11.64
N ILE A 319 30.22 -1.46 -11.14
CA ILE A 319 29.60 -0.60 -10.13
C ILE A 319 29.63 -1.32 -8.78
N GLU A 320 30.24 -0.67 -7.79
CA GLU A 320 30.21 -1.18 -6.41
C GLU A 320 28.88 -0.86 -5.74
N VAL A 321 28.14 -1.89 -5.33
CA VAL A 321 26.84 -1.78 -4.70
C VAL A 321 26.91 -2.35 -3.28
N HIS A 322 26.41 -1.60 -2.32
CA HIS A 322 26.32 -2.08 -0.94
C HIS A 322 25.37 -3.29 -0.85
N PRO A 323 25.73 -4.39 -0.15
CA PRO A 323 24.91 -5.61 -0.09
C PRO A 323 23.47 -5.38 0.35
N ILE A 324 23.24 -4.51 1.33
CA ILE A 324 21.89 -4.17 1.79
C ILE A 324 21.09 -3.55 0.64
N THR A 325 21.64 -2.59 -0.10
CA THR A 325 20.96 -2.01 -1.27
C THR A 325 20.57 -3.08 -2.28
N LEU A 326 21.52 -3.93 -2.64
CA LEU A 326 21.33 -4.99 -3.63
C LEU A 326 20.20 -5.95 -3.20
N MET A 327 20.30 -6.47 -1.97
CA MET A 327 19.35 -7.47 -1.49
C MET A 327 17.98 -6.90 -1.17
N MET A 328 17.88 -5.63 -0.74
CA MET A 328 16.59 -4.92 -0.62
C MET A 328 15.92 -4.77 -1.98
N VAL A 329 16.65 -4.31 -3.01
CA VAL A 329 16.13 -4.16 -4.37
C VAL A 329 15.65 -5.50 -4.93
N ILE A 330 16.43 -6.58 -4.77
CA ILE A 330 16.03 -7.93 -5.21
C ILE A 330 14.79 -8.40 -4.46
N GLY A 331 14.76 -8.28 -3.13
CA GLY A 331 13.61 -8.67 -2.32
C GLY A 331 12.35 -7.91 -2.72
N ILE A 332 12.44 -6.59 -2.93
CA ILE A 332 11.32 -5.76 -3.37
C ILE A 332 10.87 -6.13 -4.79
N ALA A 333 11.79 -6.47 -5.69
CA ALA A 333 11.44 -6.94 -7.03
C ALA A 333 10.65 -8.27 -6.98
N ILE A 334 11.05 -9.20 -6.12
CA ILE A 334 10.31 -10.45 -5.87
C ILE A 334 8.91 -10.14 -5.32
N GLN A 335 8.77 -9.18 -4.40
CA GLN A 335 7.46 -8.74 -3.87
C GLN A 335 6.57 -8.19 -4.98
N GLY A 336 7.09 -7.31 -5.84
CA GLY A 336 6.35 -6.74 -6.96
C GLY A 336 5.89 -7.81 -7.95
N LEU A 337 6.75 -8.79 -8.24
CA LEU A 337 6.37 -9.91 -9.09
C LEU A 337 5.31 -10.80 -8.44
N ALA A 338 5.44 -11.11 -7.15
CA ALA A 338 4.43 -11.85 -6.39
C ALA A 338 3.07 -11.12 -6.38
N GLU A 339 3.07 -9.79 -6.26
CA GLU A 339 1.86 -8.96 -6.35
C GLU A 339 1.16 -9.11 -7.70
N CYS A 340 1.90 -9.23 -8.80
CA CYS A 340 1.31 -9.47 -10.13
C CYS A 340 0.51 -10.78 -10.20
N PHE A 341 0.92 -11.81 -9.46
CA PHE A 341 0.17 -13.06 -9.35
C PHE A 341 -1.02 -12.96 -8.43
N LEU A 342 -0.89 -12.22 -7.31
CA LEU A 342 -1.90 -12.15 -6.27
C LEU A 342 -3.06 -11.21 -6.67
N SER A 343 -2.77 -9.93 -6.97
CA SER A 343 -3.77 -8.87 -6.97
C SER A 343 -4.92 -9.08 -7.94
N PRO A 344 -4.69 -9.42 -9.24
CA PRO A 344 -5.79 -9.65 -10.17
C PRO A 344 -6.65 -10.85 -9.79
N LYS A 345 -6.02 -11.93 -9.33
CA LYS A 345 -6.70 -13.18 -8.97
C LYS A 345 -7.38 -13.11 -7.60
N TRP A 346 -6.88 -12.30 -6.70
CA TRP A 346 -7.55 -11.99 -5.44
C TRP A 346 -8.90 -11.29 -5.67
N LEU A 347 -8.92 -10.28 -6.54
CA LEU A 347 -10.18 -9.59 -6.88
C LEU A 347 -11.15 -10.49 -7.64
N GLU A 348 -10.65 -11.34 -8.55
CA GLU A 348 -11.47 -12.36 -9.22
C GLU A 348 -12.09 -13.32 -8.20
N PHE A 349 -11.32 -13.79 -7.23
CA PHE A 349 -11.82 -14.65 -6.15
C PHE A 349 -12.91 -13.96 -5.33
N ALA A 350 -12.63 -12.73 -4.86
CA ALA A 350 -13.57 -11.95 -4.05
C ALA A 350 -14.91 -11.71 -4.78
N SER A 351 -14.85 -11.40 -6.07
CA SER A 351 -16.04 -11.24 -6.90
C SER A 351 -16.86 -12.53 -7.02
N LYS A 352 -16.19 -13.69 -7.16
CA LYS A 352 -16.87 -15.00 -7.24
C LYS A 352 -17.52 -15.47 -5.93
N GLN A 353 -17.07 -14.94 -4.78
CA GLN A 353 -17.69 -15.24 -3.49
C GLN A 353 -18.95 -14.41 -3.22
N ALA A 354 -19.19 -13.38 -4.00
CA ALA A 354 -20.31 -12.48 -3.82
C ALA A 354 -21.62 -13.07 -4.33
N PRO A 355 -22.75 -12.92 -3.61
CA PRO A 355 -24.07 -13.11 -4.17
C PRO A 355 -24.31 -12.15 -5.35
N ARG A 356 -25.17 -12.54 -6.29
CA ARG A 356 -25.52 -11.72 -7.46
C ARG A 356 -25.93 -10.29 -7.06
N GLY A 357 -25.31 -9.28 -7.67
CA GLY A 357 -25.57 -7.86 -7.39
C GLY A 357 -24.89 -7.30 -6.14
N LYS A 358 -24.06 -8.09 -5.44
CA LYS A 358 -23.27 -7.65 -4.26
C LYS A 358 -21.76 -7.67 -4.49
N GLU A 359 -21.33 -7.87 -5.75
CA GLU A 359 -19.92 -8.01 -6.13
C GLU A 359 -19.09 -6.80 -5.68
N GLY A 360 -19.62 -5.59 -5.82
CA GLY A 360 -18.94 -4.37 -5.39
C GLY A 360 -18.66 -4.28 -3.89
N VAL A 361 -19.53 -4.85 -3.06
CA VAL A 361 -19.32 -4.92 -1.60
C VAL A 361 -18.20 -5.88 -1.27
N PHE A 362 -18.17 -7.08 -1.87
CA PHE A 362 -17.12 -8.07 -1.65
C PHE A 362 -15.76 -7.60 -2.18
N LEU A 363 -15.73 -6.93 -3.33
CA LEU A 363 -14.52 -6.31 -3.86
C LEU A 363 -13.98 -5.22 -2.93
N GLY A 364 -14.86 -4.38 -2.38
CA GLY A 364 -14.45 -3.42 -1.35
C GLY A 364 -13.88 -4.16 -0.14
N PHE A 365 -14.62 -5.12 0.42
CA PHE A 365 -14.23 -5.86 1.61
C PHE A 365 -12.94 -6.69 1.42
N ALA A 366 -12.60 -7.06 0.19
CA ALA A 366 -11.35 -7.75 -0.13
C ALA A 366 -10.10 -7.01 0.36
N HIS A 367 -10.15 -5.68 0.47
CA HIS A 367 -9.02 -4.86 0.94
C HIS A 367 -8.87 -4.81 2.47
N ILE A 368 -9.78 -5.43 3.24
CA ILE A 368 -9.67 -5.47 4.70
C ILE A 368 -8.50 -6.36 5.17
N ASN A 369 -8.01 -7.25 4.31
CA ASN A 369 -6.77 -7.98 4.55
C ASN A 369 -5.58 -7.03 4.75
N THR A 370 -5.53 -5.92 4.00
CA THR A 370 -4.49 -4.89 4.12
C THR A 370 -4.65 -4.10 5.42
N PHE A 371 -5.88 -3.83 5.86
CA PHE A 371 -6.14 -3.22 7.17
C PHE A 371 -5.49 -4.02 8.31
N PHE A 372 -5.78 -5.32 8.40
CA PHE A 372 -5.18 -6.18 9.42
C PHE A 372 -3.67 -6.30 9.26
N ALA A 373 -3.21 -6.50 8.03
CA ALA A 373 -1.80 -6.66 7.71
C ALA A 373 -0.96 -5.46 8.14
N TRP A 374 -1.45 -4.24 7.94
CA TRP A 374 -0.71 -3.04 8.27
C TRP A 374 -0.71 -2.76 9.77
N ILE A 375 -1.84 -2.90 10.45
CA ILE A 375 -1.85 -2.75 11.91
C ILE A 375 -0.89 -3.75 12.56
N PHE A 376 -1.08 -5.04 12.32
CA PHE A 376 -0.26 -6.07 12.97
C PHE A 376 1.18 -6.07 12.45
N GLY A 377 1.40 -5.89 11.13
CA GLY A 377 2.71 -5.87 10.51
C GLY A 377 3.59 -4.72 10.99
N PHE A 378 3.03 -3.52 11.17
CA PHE A 378 3.77 -2.37 11.68
C PHE A 378 4.04 -2.44 13.19
N ILE A 379 3.07 -2.92 13.97
CA ILE A 379 3.29 -3.15 15.40
C ILE A 379 4.40 -4.19 15.59
N PHE A 380 4.32 -5.31 14.87
CA PHE A 380 5.34 -6.37 14.93
C PHE A 380 6.72 -5.87 14.47
N SER A 381 6.75 -5.02 13.44
CA SER A 381 7.97 -4.36 12.97
C SER A 381 8.64 -3.54 14.08
N GLY A 382 7.88 -2.83 14.90
CA GLY A 382 8.41 -2.06 16.03
C GLY A 382 9.14 -2.95 17.05
N TYR A 383 8.54 -4.09 17.39
CA TYR A 383 9.18 -5.07 18.30
C TYR A 383 10.44 -5.67 17.69
N LEU A 384 10.41 -6.05 16.41
CA LEU A 384 11.57 -6.64 15.74
C LEU A 384 12.71 -5.64 15.57
N LEU A 385 12.41 -4.39 15.19
CA LEU A 385 13.44 -3.35 15.07
C LEU A 385 14.06 -3.06 16.43
N ARG A 386 13.26 -2.88 17.48
CA ARG A 386 13.78 -2.69 18.84
C ARG A 386 14.67 -3.84 19.31
N ALA A 387 14.35 -5.07 18.92
CA ALA A 387 15.10 -6.26 19.36
C ALA A 387 16.39 -6.48 18.57
N TYR A 388 16.38 -6.27 17.25
CA TYR A 388 17.45 -6.67 16.35
C TYR A 388 18.18 -5.53 15.66
N CYS A 389 17.54 -4.37 15.50
CA CYS A 389 18.09 -3.22 14.80
C CYS A 389 17.59 -1.91 15.46
N PRO A 390 17.90 -1.68 16.77
CA PRO A 390 17.37 -0.55 17.52
C PRO A 390 17.83 0.80 16.97
N GLU A 391 17.06 1.87 17.25
CA GLU A 391 17.43 3.23 16.86
C GLU A 391 18.72 3.65 17.60
N PRO A 392 19.76 4.09 16.88
CA PRO A 392 21.05 4.45 17.47
C PRO A 392 20.95 5.47 18.59
N THR A 393 20.06 6.46 18.49
CA THR A 393 19.88 7.54 19.49
C THR A 393 19.38 7.06 20.84
N THR A 394 18.79 5.86 20.91
CA THR A 394 18.31 5.24 22.16
C THR A 394 19.39 4.44 22.89
N LEU A 395 20.56 4.24 22.29
CA LEU A 395 21.64 3.43 22.82
C LEU A 395 22.60 4.27 23.66
N ALA A 396 23.46 3.59 24.44
CA ALA A 396 24.50 4.27 25.22
C ALA A 396 25.45 5.08 24.31
N PRO A 397 25.97 6.24 24.75
CA PRO A 397 26.81 7.11 23.91
C PRO A 397 28.04 6.42 23.30
N ALA A 398 28.64 5.46 24.02
CA ALA A 398 29.76 4.65 23.51
C ALA A 398 29.37 3.81 22.30
N ILE A 399 28.17 3.18 22.34
CA ILE A 399 27.65 2.37 21.23
C ILE A 399 27.26 3.28 20.06
N GLN A 400 26.67 4.45 20.30
CA GLN A 400 26.37 5.42 19.26
C GLN A 400 27.64 5.85 18.50
N LYS A 401 28.71 6.17 19.24
CA LYS A 401 30.00 6.53 18.66
C LYS A 401 30.59 5.38 17.82
N GLN A 402 30.55 4.16 18.36
CA GLN A 402 31.03 2.97 17.62
C GLN A 402 30.21 2.75 16.35
N HIS A 403 28.86 2.90 16.41
CA HIS A 403 27.98 2.78 15.25
C HIS A 403 28.33 3.81 14.17
N THR A 404 28.53 5.07 14.53
CA THR A 404 28.94 6.12 13.59
C THR A 404 30.29 5.79 12.92
N LEU A 405 31.27 5.32 13.69
CA LEU A 405 32.56 4.89 13.14
C LEU A 405 32.43 3.65 12.24
N ALA A 406 31.53 2.73 12.57
CA ALA A 406 31.26 1.55 11.75
C ALA A 406 30.64 1.89 10.41
N LEU A 407 29.68 2.82 10.37
CA LEU A 407 29.09 3.33 9.11
C LEU A 407 30.13 4.07 8.24
N ALA A 408 31.15 4.65 8.86
CA ALA A 408 32.30 5.25 8.16
C ALA A 408 33.39 4.24 7.76
N GLY A 409 33.19 2.94 8.04
CA GLY A 409 34.20 1.89 7.75
C GLY A 409 35.43 1.89 8.68
N GLN A 410 35.37 2.61 9.80
CA GLN A 410 36.49 2.81 10.74
C GLN A 410 36.45 1.90 11.98
N ALA A 411 35.34 1.19 12.18
CA ALA A 411 35.16 0.26 13.29
C ALA A 411 34.22 -0.90 12.87
N PRO A 412 34.23 -2.05 13.57
CA PRO A 412 33.22 -3.06 13.38
C PRO A 412 31.84 -2.58 13.91
N MET A 413 30.76 -3.06 13.27
CA MET A 413 29.39 -2.76 13.72
C MET A 413 29.22 -3.20 15.17
N PRO A 414 28.55 -2.41 16.05
CA PRO A 414 28.29 -2.81 17.42
C PRO A 414 27.54 -4.15 17.52
N GLU A 415 27.84 -4.93 18.55
CA GLU A 415 27.27 -6.27 18.75
C GLU A 415 25.74 -6.28 18.78
N VAL A 416 25.10 -5.21 19.24
CA VAL A 416 23.64 -5.04 19.25
C VAL A 416 23.00 -5.18 17.85
N TYR A 417 23.76 -4.96 16.79
CA TYR A 417 23.34 -5.12 15.40
C TYR A 417 23.79 -6.42 14.75
N ALA A 418 24.50 -7.30 15.47
CA ALA A 418 25.04 -8.56 14.91
C ALA A 418 23.95 -9.45 14.28
N HIS A 419 22.74 -9.34 14.78
CA HIS A 419 21.59 -10.13 14.34
C HIS A 419 20.49 -9.25 13.67
N ALA A 420 20.84 -8.09 13.14
CA ALA A 420 19.87 -7.17 12.54
C ALA A 420 19.06 -7.81 11.39
N ASN A 421 19.68 -8.73 10.64
CA ASN A 421 19.03 -9.49 9.56
C ASN A 421 17.96 -10.47 10.06
N TYR A 422 17.91 -10.83 11.36
CA TYR A 422 16.92 -11.77 11.91
C TYR A 422 15.48 -11.28 11.80
N LEU A 423 15.29 -9.94 11.74
CA LEU A 423 13.97 -9.40 11.48
C LEU A 423 13.39 -9.91 10.13
N TRP A 424 14.24 -10.09 9.10
CA TRP A 424 13.82 -10.60 7.79
C TRP A 424 13.51 -12.10 7.82
N TYR A 425 14.22 -12.89 8.62
CA TYR A 425 13.86 -14.30 8.85
C TYR A 425 12.51 -14.44 9.58
N ALA A 426 12.20 -13.53 10.52
CA ALA A 426 10.89 -13.52 11.16
C ALA A 426 9.76 -13.26 10.14
N TYR A 427 9.95 -12.32 9.20
CA TYR A 427 8.98 -12.10 8.11
C TYR A 427 8.91 -13.28 7.14
N ALA A 428 10.03 -13.92 6.82
CA ALA A 428 10.00 -15.15 6.03
C ALA A 428 9.16 -16.22 6.71
N GLY A 429 9.28 -16.36 8.05
CA GLY A 429 8.46 -17.26 8.86
C GLY A 429 6.95 -16.97 8.75
N ILE A 430 6.54 -15.69 8.81
CA ILE A 430 5.15 -15.29 8.59
C ILE A 430 4.70 -15.69 7.16
N GLY A 431 5.55 -15.48 6.16
CA GLY A 431 5.25 -15.87 4.78
C GLY A 431 5.05 -17.37 4.62
N VAL A 432 5.91 -18.18 5.25
CA VAL A 432 5.78 -19.64 5.25
C VAL A 432 4.50 -20.07 5.96
N MET A 433 4.18 -19.50 7.12
CA MET A 433 2.92 -19.81 7.83
C MET A 433 1.70 -19.49 6.98
N SER A 434 1.69 -18.33 6.30
CA SER A 434 0.61 -17.94 5.40
C SER A 434 0.50 -18.85 4.18
N PHE A 435 1.63 -19.27 3.61
CA PHE A 435 1.66 -20.23 2.49
C PHE A 435 1.11 -21.59 2.91
N VAL A 436 1.54 -22.13 4.06
CA VAL A 436 1.01 -23.40 4.63
C VAL A 436 -0.47 -23.25 4.95
N GLY A 437 -0.90 -22.12 5.53
CA GLY A 437 -2.30 -21.81 5.78
C GLY A 437 -3.15 -21.87 4.51
N LEU A 438 -2.62 -21.36 3.39
CA LEU A 438 -3.31 -21.43 2.09
C LEU A 438 -3.39 -22.86 1.56
N LEU A 439 -2.34 -23.67 1.71
CA LEU A 439 -2.38 -25.08 1.33
C LEU A 439 -3.46 -25.85 2.12
N ILE A 440 -3.52 -25.63 3.43
CA ILE A 440 -4.55 -26.22 4.30
C ILE A 440 -5.95 -25.75 3.86
N TYR A 441 -6.11 -24.46 3.58
CA TYR A 441 -7.37 -23.89 3.10
C TYR A 441 -7.84 -24.56 1.80
N ILE A 442 -6.96 -24.70 0.80
CA ILE A 442 -7.28 -25.36 -0.48
C ILE A 442 -7.69 -26.81 -0.23
N TRP A 443 -6.92 -27.53 0.55
CA TRP A 443 -7.22 -28.94 0.86
C TRP A 443 -8.57 -29.12 1.60
N VAL A 444 -8.89 -28.25 2.55
CA VAL A 444 -10.18 -28.28 3.27
C VAL A 444 -11.33 -27.97 2.35
N THR A 445 -11.22 -26.90 1.54
CA THR A 445 -12.29 -26.49 0.63
C THR A 445 -12.55 -27.52 -0.45
N ASP A 446 -11.52 -28.12 -1.05
CA ASP A 446 -11.67 -29.18 -2.05
C ASP A 446 -12.38 -30.43 -1.47
N ARG A 447 -12.08 -30.78 -0.21
CA ARG A 447 -12.79 -31.88 0.48
C ARG A 447 -14.26 -31.60 0.78
N ILE A 448 -14.57 -30.36 1.18
CA ILE A 448 -15.96 -29.96 1.42
C ILE A 448 -16.74 -30.01 0.10
N ASP A 449 -16.19 -29.43 -0.97
CA ASP A 449 -16.85 -29.37 -2.28
C ASP A 449 -17.05 -30.76 -2.88
N SER A 450 -16.10 -31.68 -2.74
CA SER A 450 -16.23 -33.07 -3.19
C SER A 450 -17.29 -33.86 -2.43
N ARG A 451 -17.46 -33.61 -1.11
CA ARG A 451 -18.52 -34.27 -0.31
C ARG A 451 -19.91 -33.75 -0.66
N THR A 452 -20.02 -32.45 -0.90
CA THR A 452 -21.29 -31.84 -1.31
C THR A 452 -21.72 -32.37 -2.69
N ALA A 453 -20.79 -32.45 -3.65
CA ALA A 453 -21.06 -33.01 -4.95
C ALA A 453 -21.47 -34.50 -4.89
N ALA A 454 -20.87 -35.28 -3.98
CA ALA A 454 -21.23 -36.69 -3.77
C ALA A 454 -22.59 -36.87 -3.11
N SER A 455 -23.03 -35.93 -2.29
CA SER A 455 -24.38 -35.96 -1.65
C SER A 455 -25.53 -35.48 -2.54
N GLU A 456 -25.21 -34.76 -3.64
CA GLU A 456 -26.15 -34.26 -4.64
C GLU A 456 -26.24 -35.18 -5.87
N SER A 457 -25.40 -36.19 -5.99
CA SER A 457 -25.50 -37.24 -7.01
C SER A 457 -26.56 -38.27 -6.57
N PRO A 458 -27.66 -38.50 -7.34
CA PRO A 458 -28.75 -39.39 -6.98
C PRO A 458 -28.34 -40.84 -6.87
#